data_2420cc90f844f83474d8f02f982647d3
#
_entry.id   2420cc90f844f83474d8f02f982647d3
#
_cell.length_a   1.000
_cell.length_b   1.000
_cell.length_c   1.000
_cell.angle_alpha   90.00
_cell.angle_beta   90.00
_cell.angle_gamma   90.00
#
_symmetry.space_group_name_H-M   'P 1'
#
loop_
_entity.id
_entity.type
_entity.pdbx_description
1 polymer ?
#
loop_
_entity_poly.entity_id
_entity_poly.type
_entity_poly.pdbx_seq_one_letter_code
_entity_poly.pdbx_strand_id
1 'polypeptide(L)'
;MTKKEIVRSVAERLNLTQLQIKDIVQNVFDCLVETLVTEGRVELRNFGVFEVRKRAARKARNPRTGEEVRVKEKNVVVFKAGKALEDALRKKQKQSSR
;
A
#
# COMPACT_ATOMS: atom_id res chain seq x y z
N MET A 1 2.34 -10.78 6.94
CA MET A 1 1.31 -11.22 5.97
C MET A 1 1.82 -11.00 4.56
N THR A 2 1.75 -12.02 3.74
CA THR A 2 2.18 -11.95 2.34
C THR A 2 0.97 -12.11 1.43
N LYS A 3 1.17 -11.82 0.14
CA LYS A 3 0.12 -12.02 -0.86
C LYS A 3 -0.37 -13.48 -0.88
N LYS A 4 0.56 -14.42 -0.73
CA LYS A 4 0.24 -15.85 -0.67
C LYS A 4 -0.68 -16.18 0.51
N GLU A 5 -0.43 -15.59 1.67
CA GLU A 5 -1.26 -15.78 2.85
C GLU A 5 -2.64 -15.14 2.70
N ILE A 6 -2.71 -14.00 2.01
CA ILE A 6 -3.99 -13.36 1.69
C ILE A 6 -4.81 -14.29 0.79
N VAL A 7 -4.19 -14.87 -0.23
CA VAL A 7 -4.87 -15.80 -1.14
C VAL A 7 -5.46 -16.97 -0.36
N ARG A 8 -4.66 -17.57 0.53
CA ARG A 8 -5.13 -18.68 1.36
C ARG A 8 -6.32 -18.29 2.24
N SER A 9 -6.21 -17.16 2.91
CA SER A 9 -7.26 -16.67 3.80
C SER A 9 -8.57 -16.40 3.06
N VAL A 10 -8.49 -15.75 1.90
CA VAL A 10 -9.68 -15.46 1.09
C VAL A 10 -10.31 -16.74 0.55
N ALA A 11 -9.47 -17.68 0.10
CA ALA A 11 -9.95 -18.97 -0.41
C ALA A 11 -10.75 -19.72 0.67
N GLU A 12 -10.26 -19.72 1.90
CA GLU A 12 -10.95 -20.34 3.03
C GLU A 12 -12.29 -19.65 3.34
N ARG A 13 -12.28 -18.32 3.38
CA ARG A 13 -13.50 -17.54 3.67
C ARG A 13 -14.60 -17.76 2.65
N LEU A 14 -14.24 -17.87 1.38
CA LEU A 14 -15.19 -17.98 0.28
C LEU A 14 -15.43 -19.42 -0.14
N ASN A 15 -14.73 -20.37 0.46
CA ASN A 15 -14.79 -21.79 0.10
C ASN A 15 -14.50 -22.00 -1.39
N LEU A 16 -13.46 -21.33 -1.88
CA LEU A 16 -12.99 -21.45 -3.24
C LEU A 16 -11.57 -22.00 -3.25
N THR A 17 -11.11 -22.45 -4.40
CA THR A 17 -9.75 -22.98 -4.51
C THR A 17 -8.72 -21.85 -4.48
N GLN A 18 -7.53 -22.14 -3.97
CA GLN A 18 -6.45 -21.17 -3.94
C GLN A 18 -6.05 -20.75 -5.35
N LEU A 19 -6.15 -21.65 -6.33
CA LEU A 19 -5.83 -21.32 -7.71
C LEU A 19 -6.74 -20.23 -8.26
N GLN A 20 -8.05 -20.35 -8.02
CA GLN A 20 -9.02 -19.34 -8.42
C GLN A 20 -8.76 -17.99 -7.78
N ILE A 21 -8.52 -18.00 -6.47
CA ILE A 21 -8.29 -16.77 -5.71
C ILE A 21 -6.97 -16.14 -6.09
N LYS A 22 -5.95 -16.91 -6.36
CA LYS A 22 -4.65 -16.40 -6.77
C LYS A 22 -4.78 -15.50 -8.00
N ASP A 23 -5.51 -15.95 -9.01
CA ASP A 23 -5.72 -15.18 -10.23
C ASP A 23 -6.52 -13.90 -9.96
N ILE A 24 -7.57 -14.00 -9.14
CA ILE A 24 -8.38 -12.84 -8.77
C ILE A 24 -7.54 -11.80 -8.04
N VAL A 25 -6.80 -12.21 -7.03
CA VAL A 25 -5.96 -11.30 -6.23
C VAL A 25 -4.89 -10.64 -7.11
N GLN A 26 -4.25 -11.43 -7.97
CA GLN A 26 -3.23 -10.88 -8.87
C GLN A 26 -3.81 -9.84 -9.82
N ASN A 27 -4.99 -10.11 -10.38
CA ASN A 27 -5.66 -9.16 -11.26
C ASN A 27 -6.05 -7.88 -10.54
N VAL A 28 -6.46 -7.96 -9.28
CA VAL A 28 -6.75 -6.78 -8.47
C VAL A 28 -5.50 -5.91 -8.34
N PHE A 29 -4.37 -6.50 -7.98
CA PHE A 29 -3.12 -5.75 -7.84
C PHE A 29 -2.63 -5.17 -9.16
N ASP A 30 -2.75 -5.94 -10.25
CA ASP A 30 -2.36 -5.44 -11.57
C ASP A 30 -3.20 -4.23 -11.97
N CYS A 31 -4.50 -4.28 -11.69
CA CYS A 31 -5.41 -3.17 -11.96
C CYS A 31 -5.04 -1.93 -11.14
N LEU A 32 -4.67 -2.12 -9.87
CA LEU A 32 -4.23 -1.01 -9.01
C LEU A 32 -2.96 -0.37 -9.55
N VAL A 33 -1.99 -1.18 -9.96
CA VAL A 33 -0.73 -0.68 -10.52
C VAL A 33 -1.00 0.12 -11.80
N GLU A 34 -1.79 -0.42 -12.72
CA GLU A 34 -2.13 0.25 -13.97
C GLU A 34 -2.82 1.58 -13.73
N THR A 35 -3.77 1.60 -12.80
CA THR A 35 -4.51 2.81 -12.47
C THR A 35 -3.60 3.87 -11.85
N LEU A 36 -2.70 3.46 -10.95
CA LEU A 36 -1.74 4.39 -10.35
C LEU A 36 -0.78 4.98 -11.39
N VAL A 37 -0.36 4.17 -12.36
CA VAL A 37 0.53 4.65 -13.42
C VAL A 37 -0.18 5.62 -14.36
N THR A 38 -1.44 5.37 -14.70
CA THR A 38 -2.18 6.18 -15.66
C THR A 38 -2.93 7.36 -15.04
N GLU A 39 -3.57 7.16 -13.90
CA GLU A 39 -4.42 8.18 -13.28
C GLU A 39 -3.79 8.81 -12.03
N GLY A 40 -2.83 8.13 -11.42
CA GLY A 40 -2.13 8.66 -10.26
C GLY A 40 -2.87 8.57 -8.93
N ARG A 41 -4.04 7.97 -8.92
CA ARG A 41 -4.83 7.87 -7.69
C ARG A 41 -5.79 6.68 -7.75
N VAL A 42 -5.88 5.96 -6.64
CA VAL A 42 -6.87 4.90 -6.45
C VAL A 42 -7.54 5.12 -5.09
N GLU A 43 -8.83 5.31 -5.09
CA GLU A 43 -9.61 5.44 -3.88
C GLU A 43 -10.35 4.14 -3.59
N LEU A 44 -10.06 3.53 -2.44
CA LEU A 44 -10.70 2.30 -2.00
C LEU A 44 -11.57 2.61 -0.78
N ARG A 45 -12.86 2.67 -1.00
CA ARG A 45 -13.83 3.03 0.03
C ARG A 45 -13.68 2.14 1.26
N ASN A 46 -13.67 2.74 2.43
CA ASN A 46 -13.51 2.07 3.73
C ASN A 46 -12.12 1.47 3.96
N PHE A 47 -11.19 1.72 3.08
CA PHE A 47 -9.81 1.23 3.23
C PHE A 47 -8.82 2.40 3.23
N GLY A 48 -8.75 3.13 2.15
CA GLY A 48 -7.84 4.26 2.02
C GLY A 48 -7.64 4.69 0.59
N VAL A 49 -6.70 5.59 0.42
CA VAL A 49 -6.39 6.18 -0.88
C VAL A 49 -4.90 6.01 -1.17
N PHE A 50 -4.58 5.48 -2.34
CA PHE A 50 -3.20 5.46 -2.85
C PHE A 50 -3.05 6.62 -3.83
N GLU A 51 -2.02 7.42 -3.65
CA GLU A 51 -1.72 8.56 -4.54
C GLU A 51 -0.27 8.51 -4.98
N VAL A 52 -0.05 8.82 -6.25
CA VAL A 52 1.29 9.05 -6.75
C VAL A 52 1.64 10.51 -6.50
N ARG A 53 2.75 10.74 -5.83
CA ARG A 53 3.24 12.09 -5.55
C ARG A 53 4.65 12.24 -6.07
N LYS A 54 4.93 13.45 -6.53
CA LYS A 54 6.25 13.78 -7.03
C LYS A 54 7.10 14.29 -5.87
N ARG A 55 8.23 13.67 -5.65
CA ARG A 55 9.21 14.14 -4.68
C ARG A 55 10.25 14.96 -5.43
N ALA A 56 10.37 16.23 -5.06
CA ALA A 56 11.32 17.13 -5.69
C ALA A 56 12.77 16.68 -5.45
N ALA A 57 13.64 17.04 -6.39
CA ALA A 57 15.05 16.82 -6.23
C ALA A 57 15.54 17.59 -4.99
N ARG A 58 16.41 16.97 -4.24
CA ARG A 58 16.94 17.57 -3.02
C ARG A 58 18.38 17.14 -2.80
N LYS A 59 19.07 17.88 -1.96
CA LYS A 59 20.39 17.49 -1.49
C LYS A 59 20.22 16.68 -0.23
N ALA A 60 20.87 15.54 -0.19
CA ALA A 60 20.87 14.69 1.00
C ALA A 60 22.35 14.43 1.36
N ARG A 61 22.58 14.12 2.62
CA ARG A 61 23.94 13.83 3.08
C ARG A 61 24.04 12.32 3.34
N ASN A 62 25.08 11.73 2.79
CA ASN A 62 25.37 10.32 3.03
C ASN A 62 25.82 10.16 4.49
N PRO A 63 25.07 9.43 5.32
CA PRO A 63 25.41 9.29 6.73
C PRO A 63 26.73 8.56 6.98
N ARG A 64 27.20 7.80 5.99
CA ARG A 64 28.46 7.04 6.10
C ARG A 64 29.69 7.90 5.84
N THR A 65 29.65 8.76 4.83
CA THR A 65 30.80 9.56 4.42
C THR A 65 30.67 11.03 4.73
N GLY A 66 29.46 11.51 5.00
CA GLY A 66 29.18 12.92 5.19
C GLY A 66 29.09 13.72 3.90
N GLU A 67 29.30 13.07 2.75
CA GLU A 67 29.22 13.75 1.46
C GLU A 67 27.80 14.12 1.09
N GLU A 68 27.64 15.25 0.42
CA GLU A 68 26.37 15.64 -0.15
C GLU A 68 26.07 14.80 -1.38
N VAL A 69 24.86 14.22 -1.42
CA VAL A 69 24.38 13.45 -2.55
C VAL A 69 23.13 14.13 -3.09
N ARG A 70 23.07 14.31 -4.40
CA ARG A 70 21.91 14.88 -5.05
C ARG A 70 20.87 13.77 -5.29
N VAL A 71 19.72 13.89 -4.66
CA VAL A 71 18.61 12.95 -4.87
C VAL A 71 17.73 13.51 -5.98
N LYS A 72 17.56 12.73 -7.05
CA LYS A 72 16.76 13.15 -8.20
C LYS A 72 15.26 13.15 -7.86
N GLU A 73 14.53 13.96 -8.59
CA GLU A 73 13.07 13.95 -8.54
C GLU A 73 12.55 12.56 -8.93
N LYS A 74 11.57 12.08 -8.21
CA LYS A 74 10.93 10.79 -8.53
C LYS A 74 9.48 10.76 -8.09
N ASN A 75 8.70 9.88 -8.71
CA ASN A 75 7.34 9.62 -8.30
C ASN A 75 7.33 8.55 -7.21
N VAL A 76 6.56 8.78 -6.17
CA VAL A 76 6.39 7.83 -5.06
C VAL A 76 4.91 7.58 -4.83
N VAL A 77 4.58 6.42 -4.31
CA VAL A 77 3.21 6.08 -3.93
C VAL A 77 3.05 6.34 -2.45
N VAL A 78 2.03 7.11 -2.10
CA VAL A 78 1.68 7.43 -0.71
C VAL A 78 0.31 6.83 -0.42
N PHE A 79 0.20 6.14 0.70
CA PHE A 79 -1.07 5.59 1.16
C PHE A 79 -1.62 6.42 2.32
N LYS A 80 -2.89 6.81 2.21
CA LYS A 80 -3.60 7.48 3.29
C LYS A 80 -4.73 6.57 3.76
N ALA A 81 -4.69 6.16 5.01
CA ALA A 81 -5.73 5.30 5.57
C ALA A 81 -7.07 6.02 5.59
N GLY A 82 -8.12 5.29 5.26
CA GLY A 82 -9.49 5.79 5.37
C GLY A 82 -9.95 5.78 6.81
N LYS A 83 -11.08 6.43 7.05
CA LYS A 83 -11.63 6.56 8.41
C LYS A 83 -11.89 5.20 9.07
N ALA A 84 -12.47 4.27 8.31
CA ALA A 84 -12.79 2.95 8.86
C ALA A 84 -11.53 2.19 9.30
N LEU A 85 -10.47 2.28 8.52
CA LEU A 85 -9.20 1.64 8.87
C LEU A 85 -8.55 2.33 10.07
N GLU A 86 -8.55 3.64 10.10
CA GLU A 86 -8.01 4.40 11.24
C GLU A 86 -8.77 4.10 12.53
N ASP A 87 -10.09 4.03 12.45
CA ASP A 87 -10.93 3.72 13.62
C ASP A 87 -10.64 2.31 14.13
N ALA A 88 -10.45 1.35 13.24
CA ALA A 88 -10.11 -0.02 13.61
C ALA A 88 -8.75 -0.08 14.32
N LEU A 89 -7.76 0.66 13.82
CA LEU A 89 -6.45 0.73 14.43
C LEU A 89 -6.48 1.43 15.78
N ARG A 90 -7.23 2.50 15.90
CA ARG A 90 -7.40 3.24 17.15
C ARG A 90 -8.06 2.36 18.21
N LYS A 91 -9.06 1.59 17.83
CA LYS A 91 -9.77 0.68 18.71
C LYS A 91 -8.83 -0.39 19.26
N LYS A 92 -7.98 -0.95 18.40
CA LYS A 92 -6.97 -1.92 18.81
C LYS A 92 -5.95 -1.29 19.76
N GLN A 93 -5.52 -0.06 19.49
CA GLN A 93 -4.57 0.67 20.33
C GLN A 93 -5.13 0.87 21.74
N LYS A 94 -6.42 1.21 21.85
CA LYS A 94 -7.10 1.33 23.14
C LYS A 94 -7.12 0.01 23.91
N GLN A 95 -7.37 -1.09 23.22
CA GLN A 95 -7.42 -2.41 23.83
C GLN A 95 -6.05 -2.87 24.33
N SER A 96 -4.98 -2.51 23.63
CA SER A 96 -3.62 -2.88 24.01
C SER A 96 -2.94 -1.85 24.89
N SER A 97 -3.51 -0.67 25.03
CA SER A 97 -3.00 0.40 25.89
C SER A 97 -3.34 0.11 27.34
N ARG A 98 -2.41 0.39 28.22
CA ARG A 98 -2.58 0.15 29.65
C ARG A 98 -2.32 1.36 30.47
#